data_09e3a78088fc31a9cd20e48d13110dcf
#
_entry.id   09e3a78088fc31a9cd20e48d13110dcf
#
_cell.length_a   1.000
_cell.length_b   1.000
_cell.length_c   1.000
_cell.angle_alpha   90.00
_cell.angle_beta   90.00
_cell.angle_gamma   90.00
#
_symmetry.space_group_name_H-M   'P 1'
#
loop_
_entity.id
_entity.type
_entity.pdbx_description
1 polymer ?
#
loop_
_entity_poly.entity_id
_entity_poly.type
_entity_poly.pdbx_seq_one_letter_code
_entity_poly.pdbx_strand_id
1 'polypeptide(L)'
;YSFLIVGDGTTDPVAESGSTLRSSIGVAIGSDVAAYNADTLFADVADNLTAGFSTTVHDAGTKSSGTYTPDQDDGNIQKAVNGGAHTLAPTVDDCAVIIQYTNNASAGSITTSGFTLVDGDTITTTNGHDFFFYLTKANGFSLLTVKALQ
;
A
#
# COMPACT_ATOMS: atom_id res chain seq x y z
N TYR A 1 -4.23 -41.82 -19.19
CA TYR A 1 -5.14 -40.77 -18.71
C TYR A 1 -5.63 -41.15 -17.33
N SER A 2 -5.49 -40.23 -16.34
CA SER A 2 -6.06 -40.42 -15.01
C SER A 2 -7.38 -39.64 -14.92
N PHE A 3 -8.44 -40.34 -14.51
CA PHE A 3 -9.73 -39.68 -14.25
C PHE A 3 -10.00 -39.73 -12.75
N LEU A 4 -10.51 -38.62 -12.21
CA LEU A 4 -11.18 -38.66 -10.93
C LEU A 4 -12.65 -39.02 -11.16
N ILE A 5 -13.10 -40.04 -10.49
CA ILE A 5 -14.50 -40.52 -10.55
C ILE A 5 -15.17 -40.05 -9.27
N VAL A 6 -16.19 -39.21 -9.40
CA VAL A 6 -16.99 -38.71 -8.27
C VAL A 6 -18.39 -39.30 -8.35
N GLY A 7 -18.87 -39.75 -7.21
CA GLY A 7 -20.27 -40.23 -7.11
C GLY A 7 -21.20 -39.04 -6.80
N ASP A 8 -22.31 -38.93 -7.48
CA ASP A 8 -23.35 -37.94 -7.24
C ASP A 8 -24.34 -38.35 -6.11
N GLY A 9 -24.02 -39.42 -5.41
CA GLY A 9 -24.78 -39.90 -4.25
C GLY A 9 -25.91 -40.87 -4.55
N THR A 10 -26.39 -40.99 -5.77
CA THR A 10 -27.55 -41.82 -6.14
C THR A 10 -27.39 -42.66 -7.40
N THR A 11 -26.35 -42.42 -8.19
CA THR A 11 -26.12 -43.07 -9.49
C THR A 11 -24.68 -43.60 -9.64
N ASP A 12 -24.38 -44.18 -10.75
CA ASP A 12 -23.03 -44.66 -11.09
C ASP A 12 -22.03 -43.49 -11.10
N PRO A 13 -20.76 -43.74 -10.71
CA PRO A 13 -19.70 -42.71 -10.77
C PRO A 13 -19.56 -42.12 -12.17
N VAL A 14 -19.53 -40.83 -12.29
CA VAL A 14 -19.33 -40.10 -13.55
C VAL A 14 -17.92 -39.52 -13.65
N ALA A 15 -17.37 -39.50 -14.85
CA ALA A 15 -16.12 -38.83 -15.12
C ALA A 15 -16.38 -37.35 -15.28
N GLU A 16 -15.77 -36.54 -14.42
CA GLU A 16 -15.88 -35.07 -14.44
C GLU A 16 -14.56 -34.40 -14.79
N SER A 17 -14.63 -33.23 -15.38
CA SER A 17 -13.47 -32.44 -15.74
C SER A 17 -13.77 -30.95 -15.66
N GLY A 18 -12.72 -30.15 -15.64
CA GLY A 18 -12.84 -28.69 -15.72
C GLY A 18 -13.62 -28.06 -14.55
N SER A 19 -14.58 -27.22 -14.89
CA SER A 19 -15.38 -26.47 -13.88
C SER A 19 -16.32 -27.38 -13.08
N THR A 20 -16.85 -28.42 -13.71
CA THR A 20 -17.74 -29.40 -13.06
C THR A 20 -17.00 -30.13 -11.94
N LEU A 21 -15.80 -30.65 -12.22
CA LEU A 21 -14.99 -31.33 -11.22
C LEU A 21 -14.65 -30.39 -10.04
N ARG A 22 -14.26 -29.13 -10.32
CA ARG A 22 -13.99 -28.17 -9.26
C ARG A 22 -15.21 -27.92 -8.37
N SER A 23 -16.37 -27.78 -8.98
CA SER A 23 -17.64 -27.60 -8.26
C SER A 23 -17.97 -28.83 -7.38
N SER A 24 -17.78 -30.03 -7.91
CA SER A 24 -18.07 -31.27 -7.19
C SER A 24 -17.16 -31.53 -5.99
N ILE A 25 -15.90 -31.11 -6.07
CA ILE A 25 -14.94 -31.19 -4.94
C ILE A 25 -14.95 -29.95 -4.05
N GLY A 26 -15.81 -28.98 -4.32
CA GLY A 26 -15.95 -27.78 -3.51
C GLY A 26 -14.79 -26.79 -3.62
N VAL A 27 -14.03 -26.84 -4.72
CA VAL A 27 -12.87 -25.96 -4.92
C VAL A 27 -13.24 -24.79 -5.85
N ALA A 28 -13.30 -23.59 -5.31
CA ALA A 28 -13.50 -22.36 -6.07
C ALA A 28 -12.16 -21.68 -6.36
N ILE A 29 -11.87 -21.41 -7.64
CA ILE A 29 -10.68 -20.62 -8.01
C ILE A 29 -10.91 -19.17 -7.58
N GLY A 30 -9.92 -18.60 -6.89
CA GLY A 30 -9.97 -17.25 -6.33
C GLY A 30 -10.43 -17.20 -4.87
N SER A 31 -11.04 -18.30 -4.36
CA SER A 31 -11.43 -18.44 -2.95
C SER A 31 -10.59 -19.54 -2.27
N ASP A 32 -10.61 -20.76 -2.81
CA ASP A 32 -9.94 -21.91 -2.20
C ASP A 32 -8.58 -22.21 -2.86
N VAL A 33 -8.43 -21.79 -4.10
CA VAL A 33 -7.19 -21.91 -4.87
C VAL A 33 -6.93 -20.58 -5.57
N ALA A 34 -5.79 -19.97 -5.31
CA ALA A 34 -5.39 -18.79 -6.06
C ALA A 34 -5.31 -19.12 -7.55
N ALA A 35 -5.95 -18.32 -8.40
CA ALA A 35 -5.76 -18.43 -9.83
C ALA A 35 -4.27 -18.22 -10.13
N TYR A 36 -3.67 -19.11 -10.93
CA TYR A 36 -2.29 -18.87 -11.36
C TYR A 36 -2.24 -17.56 -12.15
N ASN A 37 -1.56 -16.60 -11.57
CA ASN A 37 -1.16 -15.37 -12.22
C ASN A 37 0.36 -15.26 -12.07
N ALA A 38 1.06 -15.06 -13.17
CA ALA A 38 2.53 -14.88 -13.15
C ALA A 38 2.98 -13.69 -12.28
N ASP A 39 2.07 -12.76 -12.01
CA ASP A 39 2.31 -11.56 -11.22
C ASP A 39 1.81 -11.67 -9.76
N THR A 40 1.41 -12.86 -9.31
CA THR A 40 0.98 -13.05 -7.92
C THR A 40 2.19 -13.10 -6.99
N LEU A 41 2.29 -12.11 -6.10
CA LEU A 41 3.23 -12.14 -4.99
C LEU A 41 2.63 -12.96 -3.84
N PHE A 42 3.39 -13.93 -3.32
CA PHE A 42 3.00 -14.70 -2.14
C PHE A 42 3.64 -14.06 -0.91
N ALA A 43 2.81 -13.59 0.03
CA ALA A 43 3.28 -12.83 1.20
C ALA A 43 4.07 -13.67 2.23
N ASP A 44 4.08 -14.99 2.09
CA ASP A 44 4.72 -15.93 3.01
C ASP A 44 6.08 -16.48 2.54
N VAL A 45 6.54 -16.05 1.36
CA VAL A 45 7.83 -16.45 0.79
C VAL A 45 8.60 -15.22 0.27
N ALA A 46 9.90 -15.34 0.17
CA ALA A 46 10.73 -14.31 -0.43
C ALA A 46 10.59 -14.35 -1.96
N ASP A 47 9.81 -13.43 -2.51
CA ASP A 47 9.65 -13.28 -3.96
C ASP A 47 10.76 -12.41 -4.56
N ASN A 48 11.38 -12.90 -5.63
CA ASN A 48 12.39 -12.19 -6.37
C ASN A 48 11.77 -11.49 -7.59
N LEU A 49 11.58 -10.18 -7.51
CA LEU A 49 11.15 -9.37 -8.64
C LEU A 49 12.34 -9.16 -9.58
N THR A 50 12.30 -9.81 -10.74
CA THR A 50 13.34 -9.67 -11.78
C THR A 50 13.17 -8.41 -12.64
N ALA A 51 12.05 -7.70 -12.48
CA ALA A 51 11.76 -6.40 -13.09
C ALA A 51 11.33 -5.41 -12.01
N GLY A 52 11.41 -4.13 -12.29
CA GLY A 52 10.84 -3.11 -11.41
C GLY A 52 9.32 -3.24 -11.32
N PHE A 53 8.77 -2.76 -10.23
CA PHE A 53 7.32 -2.62 -10.09
C PHE A 53 6.92 -1.15 -10.11
N SER A 54 5.72 -0.87 -10.59
CA SER A 54 5.09 0.45 -10.51
C SER A 54 3.85 0.36 -9.62
N THR A 55 3.55 1.45 -8.95
CA THR A 55 2.33 1.56 -8.14
C THR A 55 1.55 2.80 -8.55
N THR A 56 0.24 2.76 -8.39
CA THR A 56 -0.59 3.95 -8.52
C THR A 56 -0.37 4.83 -7.30
N VAL A 57 -0.06 6.11 -7.52
CA VAL A 57 0.12 7.07 -6.44
C VAL A 57 -1.23 7.37 -5.78
N HIS A 58 -1.35 7.08 -4.49
CA HIS A 58 -2.56 7.44 -3.74
C HIS A 58 -2.63 8.96 -3.51
N ASP A 59 -3.79 9.55 -3.77
CA ASP A 59 -4.05 10.97 -3.50
C ASP A 59 -4.68 11.14 -2.12
N ALA A 60 -3.86 11.47 -1.13
CA ALA A 60 -4.31 11.71 0.23
C ALA A 60 -5.07 13.06 0.38
N GLY A 61 -5.15 13.85 -0.68
CA GLY A 61 -5.88 15.12 -0.71
C GLY A 61 -5.21 16.26 0.05
N THR A 62 -5.99 17.33 0.27
CA THR A 62 -5.50 18.54 0.94
C THR A 62 -5.57 18.39 2.47
N LYS A 63 -4.46 18.68 3.13
CA LYS A 63 -4.32 18.71 4.59
C LYS A 63 -4.30 20.16 5.05
N SER A 64 -5.30 20.54 5.86
CA SER A 64 -5.48 21.94 6.31
C SER A 64 -5.71 22.10 7.81
N SER A 65 -5.87 20.99 8.53
CA SER A 65 -6.05 20.96 9.99
C SER A 65 -5.91 19.56 10.54
N GLY A 66 -5.84 19.42 11.86
CA GLY A 66 -5.80 18.13 12.55
C GLY A 66 -4.47 17.38 12.35
N THR A 67 -4.52 16.07 12.49
CA THR A 67 -3.35 15.19 12.31
C THR A 67 -3.50 14.35 11.06
N TYR A 68 -2.52 14.37 10.19
CA TYR A 68 -2.39 13.45 9.08
C TYR A 68 -1.43 12.32 9.47
N THR A 69 -1.95 11.11 9.51
CA THR A 69 -1.20 9.87 9.69
C THR A 69 -1.30 9.12 8.36
N PRO A 70 -0.22 9.01 7.58
CA PRO A 70 -0.27 8.25 6.32
C PRO A 70 -0.59 6.78 6.59
N ASP A 71 -1.43 6.20 5.75
CA ASP A 71 -1.80 4.79 5.82
C ASP A 71 -1.07 4.01 4.72
N GLN A 72 -0.38 2.94 5.08
CA GLN A 72 0.31 2.06 4.14
C GLN A 72 -0.66 1.23 3.30
N ASP A 73 -1.89 1.00 3.79
CA ASP A 73 -2.94 0.27 3.05
C ASP A 73 -3.41 1.05 1.82
N ASP A 74 -3.22 2.38 1.83
CA ASP A 74 -3.42 3.25 0.66
C ASP A 74 -2.25 3.18 -0.35
N GLY A 75 -1.18 2.48 -0.01
CA GLY A 75 0.03 2.32 -0.82
C GLY A 75 1.23 3.11 -0.31
N ASN A 76 2.40 2.61 -0.64
CA ASN A 76 3.67 3.17 -0.16
C ASN A 76 4.12 4.45 -0.88
N ILE A 77 3.49 4.80 -2.01
CA ILE A 77 3.73 6.05 -2.74
C ILE A 77 2.45 6.87 -2.72
N GLN A 78 2.52 8.03 -2.09
CA GLN A 78 1.38 8.90 -1.87
C GLN A 78 1.68 10.33 -2.34
N LYS A 79 0.65 11.14 -2.52
CA LYS A 79 0.75 12.59 -2.68
C LYS A 79 -0.24 13.29 -1.77
N ALA A 80 0.11 14.49 -1.31
CA ALA A 80 -0.75 15.33 -0.50
C ALA A 80 -0.52 16.81 -0.80
N VAL A 81 -1.48 17.64 -0.45
CA VAL A 81 -1.39 19.09 -0.60
C VAL A 81 -1.42 19.75 0.79
N ASN A 82 -0.45 20.58 1.08
CA ASN A 82 -0.49 21.46 2.24
C ASN A 82 -1.41 22.66 1.95
N GLY A 83 -2.58 22.66 2.54
CA GLY A 83 -3.60 23.70 2.40
C GLY A 83 -3.87 24.46 3.70
N GLY A 84 -3.08 24.22 4.74
CA GLY A 84 -3.22 24.90 6.04
C GLY A 84 -2.36 24.25 7.12
N ALA A 85 -2.32 24.86 8.27
CA ALA A 85 -1.55 24.35 9.42
C ALA A 85 -2.12 23.00 9.89
N HIS A 86 -1.27 21.99 10.00
CA HIS A 86 -1.65 20.65 10.45
C HIS A 86 -0.46 19.91 11.06
N THR A 87 -0.72 18.75 11.64
CA THR A 87 0.30 17.88 12.21
C THR A 87 0.52 16.67 11.30
N LEU A 88 1.78 16.31 11.03
CA LEU A 88 2.15 15.04 10.41
C LEU A 88 2.62 14.07 11.49
N ALA A 89 2.05 12.87 11.50
CA ALA A 89 2.44 11.77 12.39
C ALA A 89 2.98 10.58 11.58
N PRO A 90 3.80 9.69 12.20
CA PRO A 90 4.25 8.47 11.53
C PRO A 90 3.09 7.52 11.25
N THR A 91 3.31 6.57 10.35
CA THR A 91 2.38 5.46 10.07
C THR A 91 2.07 4.65 11.34
N VAL A 92 0.91 3.97 11.36
CA VAL A 92 0.55 3.11 12.48
C VAL A 92 1.43 1.86 12.50
N ASP A 93 1.59 1.22 11.36
CA ASP A 93 2.35 -0.03 11.21
C ASP A 93 3.80 0.20 10.75
N ASP A 94 4.63 -0.81 10.93
CA ASP A 94 6.01 -0.81 10.44
C ASP A 94 6.02 -0.90 8.91
N CYS A 95 6.48 0.16 8.25
CA CYS A 95 6.53 0.26 6.79
C CYS A 95 7.42 1.41 6.33
N ALA A 96 7.55 1.56 5.01
CA ALA A 96 8.14 2.74 4.39
C ALA A 96 7.10 3.38 3.47
N VAL A 97 6.88 4.70 3.61
CA VAL A 97 5.97 5.49 2.77
C VAL A 97 6.71 6.70 2.24
N ILE A 98 6.52 7.01 0.97
CA ILE A 98 7.03 8.22 0.33
C ILE A 98 5.83 9.09 -0.02
N ILE A 99 5.86 10.35 0.41
CA ILE A 99 4.79 11.31 0.10
C ILE A 99 5.38 12.48 -0.69
N GLN A 100 4.88 12.71 -1.89
CA GLN A 100 5.09 13.98 -2.57
C GLN A 100 4.12 15.00 -2.00
N TYR A 101 4.64 16.08 -1.45
CA TYR A 101 3.86 17.11 -0.77
C TYR A 101 4.01 18.45 -1.52
N THR A 102 2.88 19.06 -1.90
CA THR A 102 2.86 20.38 -2.58
C THR A 102 2.22 21.43 -1.69
N ASN A 103 2.86 22.57 -1.53
CA ASN A 103 2.25 23.74 -0.90
C ASN A 103 1.31 24.45 -1.87
N ASN A 104 0.05 24.66 -1.50
CA ASN A 104 -0.85 25.57 -2.21
C ASN A 104 -0.82 27.00 -1.66
N ALA A 105 -1.65 27.89 -2.18
CA ALA A 105 -1.70 29.29 -1.76
C ALA A 105 -2.11 29.50 -0.29
N SER A 106 -2.71 28.49 0.36
CA SER A 106 -3.13 28.49 1.76
C SER A 106 -2.22 27.66 2.66
N ALA A 107 -1.03 27.27 2.17
CA ALA A 107 -0.12 26.42 2.91
C ALA A 107 0.18 26.97 4.31
N GLY A 108 0.09 26.11 5.29
CA GLY A 108 0.39 26.40 6.69
C GLY A 108 1.56 25.58 7.20
N SER A 109 1.99 25.88 8.44
CA SER A 109 3.07 25.12 9.07
C SER A 109 2.69 23.66 9.30
N ILE A 110 3.59 22.76 8.92
CA ILE A 110 3.48 21.33 9.23
C ILE A 110 4.28 21.07 10.50
N THR A 111 3.57 20.72 11.57
CA THR A 111 4.18 20.26 12.82
C THR A 111 4.37 18.76 12.77
N THR A 112 5.56 18.26 13.06
CA THR A 112 5.83 16.83 13.16
C THR A 112 5.64 16.35 14.59
N SER A 113 4.93 15.22 14.78
CA SER A 113 4.69 14.67 16.13
C SER A 113 4.74 13.14 16.09
N GLY A 114 5.36 12.55 17.10
CA GLY A 114 5.45 11.09 17.25
C GLY A 114 6.59 10.44 16.47
N PHE A 115 7.40 11.20 15.73
CA PHE A 115 8.62 10.67 15.11
C PHE A 115 9.76 10.56 16.12
N THR A 116 10.54 9.49 16.02
CA THR A 116 11.79 9.31 16.79
C THR A 116 12.86 10.29 16.33
N LEU A 117 12.94 10.51 15.02
CA LEU A 117 13.86 11.47 14.41
C LEU A 117 13.19 12.15 13.22
N VAL A 118 13.42 13.45 13.10
CA VAL A 118 13.09 14.26 11.91
C VAL A 118 14.37 14.87 11.39
N ASP A 119 14.67 14.67 10.12
CA ASP A 119 15.92 15.12 9.49
C ASP A 119 15.65 15.67 8.08
N GLY A 120 16.62 16.38 7.53
CA GLY A 120 16.60 16.89 6.17
C GLY A 120 16.31 18.38 6.03
N ASP A 121 15.66 18.76 4.93
CA ASP A 121 15.45 20.16 4.57
C ASP A 121 14.30 20.78 5.39
N THR A 122 14.35 22.10 5.55
CA THR A 122 13.29 22.85 6.23
C THR A 122 12.00 22.83 5.41
N ILE A 123 10.89 22.50 6.05
CA ILE A 123 9.55 22.58 5.46
C ILE A 123 9.15 24.06 5.43
N THR A 124 8.96 24.60 4.23
CA THR A 124 8.47 25.97 4.03
C THR A 124 6.97 26.00 3.78
N THR A 125 6.37 27.19 3.83
CA THR A 125 4.95 27.42 3.47
C THR A 125 4.80 28.19 2.16
N THR A 126 5.87 28.31 1.39
CA THR A 126 5.85 29.03 0.12
C THR A 126 4.98 28.29 -0.88
N ASN A 127 4.01 29.00 -1.48
CA ASN A 127 3.13 28.46 -2.50
C ASN A 127 3.92 27.89 -3.69
N GLY A 128 3.56 26.70 -4.13
CA GLY A 128 4.21 25.98 -5.24
C GLY A 128 5.49 25.25 -4.86
N HIS A 129 5.93 25.32 -3.59
CA HIS A 129 7.06 24.49 -3.16
C HIS A 129 6.62 23.04 -3.00
N ASP A 130 7.46 22.14 -3.48
CA ASP A 130 7.29 20.70 -3.43
C ASP A 130 8.35 20.05 -2.55
N PHE A 131 7.96 18.95 -1.93
CA PHE A 131 8.82 18.16 -1.06
C PHE A 131 8.60 16.66 -1.31
N PHE A 132 9.63 15.86 -1.10
CA PHE A 132 9.47 14.46 -0.76
C PHE A 132 9.65 14.27 0.74
N PHE A 133 8.67 13.60 1.34
CA PHE A 133 8.73 13.11 2.70
C PHE A 133 8.94 11.59 2.65
N TYR A 134 10.07 11.15 3.19
CA TYR A 134 10.41 9.74 3.32
C TYR A 134 10.13 9.33 4.76
N LEU A 135 9.08 8.56 4.96
CA LEU A 135 8.71 8.03 6.25
C LEU A 135 9.14 6.57 6.32
N THR A 136 9.84 6.21 7.39
CA THR A 136 10.17 4.81 7.67
C THR A 136 9.86 4.54 9.13
N LYS A 137 9.11 3.46 9.40
CA LYS A 137 8.87 2.97 10.75
C LYS A 137 9.24 1.50 10.83
N ALA A 138 10.00 1.14 11.84
CA ALA A 138 10.42 -0.22 12.10
C ALA A 138 10.69 -0.43 13.59
N ASN A 139 10.14 -1.49 14.16
CA ASN A 139 10.39 -1.91 15.53
C ASN A 139 10.21 -0.77 16.57
N GLY A 140 9.16 0.04 16.39
CA GLY A 140 8.81 1.16 17.28
C GLY A 140 9.59 2.46 17.04
N PHE A 141 10.56 2.47 16.14
CA PHE A 141 11.29 3.69 15.75
C PHE A 141 10.73 4.25 14.43
N SER A 142 10.60 5.57 14.36
CA SER A 142 10.09 6.26 13.18
C SER A 142 10.99 7.42 12.76
N LEU A 143 11.33 7.44 11.49
CA LEU A 143 12.14 8.48 10.86
C LEU A 143 11.30 9.22 9.82
N LEU A 144 11.39 10.54 9.84
CA LEU A 144 10.97 11.40 8.73
C LEU A 144 12.21 12.08 8.16
N THR A 145 12.48 11.87 6.88
CA THR A 145 13.46 12.65 6.12
C THR A 145 12.74 13.54 5.12
N VAL A 146 13.00 14.83 5.17
CA VAL A 146 12.41 15.82 4.27
C VAL A 146 13.40 16.19 3.18
N LYS A 147 12.95 16.18 1.92
CA LYS A 147 13.73 16.69 0.80
C LYS A 147 12.95 17.72 0.01
N ALA A 148 13.43 18.96 0.01
CA ALA A 148 12.89 20.02 -0.84
C ALA A 148 13.30 19.79 -2.31
N LEU A 149 12.36 20.06 -3.23
CA LEU A 149 12.53 19.82 -4.66
C LEU A 149 12.83 21.13 -5.45
N GLN A 150 12.93 22.28 -4.77
CA GLN A 150 13.28 23.59 -5.34
C GLN A 150 14.71 23.97 -5.00
#